data_1b1ecb1a6b0705908e74fd7287075110
#
_entry.id   1b1ecb1a6b0705908e74fd7287075110
#
_cell.length_a   1.000
_cell.length_b   1.000
_cell.length_c   1.000
_cell.angle_alpha   90.00
_cell.angle_beta   90.00
_cell.angle_gamma   90.00
#
_symmetry.space_group_name_H-M   'P 1'
#
loop_
_entity.id
_entity.type
_entity.pdbx_description
1 polymer ?
#
loop_
_entity_poly.entity_id
_entity_poly.type
_entity_poly.pdbx_seq_one_letter_code
_entity_poly.pdbx_strand_id
1 'polypeptide(L)'
;KQRAKVSKALAKINADLYGFVEIEQGQSALAEIAADLSKNTGKNFTYINDGGSSDGTWTKSGFVYCSDVLEPYGKLRENNTGVKERKKTQAFQEIATGEKFLFSVNHFKAKSGKGSGANADQGDGQGSYNADRVKEAKSVLANYENDRFYYGDNDILIMGDLNAYAMEDPITTLKEGGMIDLHRAFH
;
A
#
# COMPACT_ATOMS: atom_id res chain seq x y z
N LYS A 1 -7.85 24.75 2.20
CA LYS A 1 -6.53 25.01 2.84
C LYS A 1 -5.72 23.69 3.06
N GLN A 2 -6.34 22.59 3.50
CA GLN A 2 -5.64 21.32 3.80
C GLN A 2 -5.09 20.65 2.52
N ARG A 3 -5.90 20.49 1.48
CA ARG A 3 -5.50 19.92 0.18
C ARG A 3 -4.22 20.56 -0.36
N ALA A 4 -4.14 21.89 -0.38
CA ALA A 4 -2.96 22.59 -0.89
C ALA A 4 -1.69 22.36 -0.05
N LYS A 5 -1.81 22.09 1.25
CA LYS A 5 -0.67 21.71 2.10
C LYS A 5 -0.20 20.29 1.79
N VAL A 6 -1.13 19.35 1.69
CA VAL A 6 -0.83 17.95 1.36
C VAL A 6 -0.18 17.86 -0.02
N SER A 7 -0.75 18.50 -1.02
CA SER A 7 -0.24 18.53 -2.38
C SER A 7 1.19 19.09 -2.47
N LYS A 8 1.48 20.18 -1.74
CA LYS A 8 2.84 20.74 -1.67
C LYS A 8 3.82 19.82 -0.93
N ALA A 9 3.36 19.12 0.11
CA ALA A 9 4.19 18.16 0.84
C ALA A 9 4.55 16.96 -0.06
N LEU A 10 3.56 16.40 -0.77
CA LEU A 10 3.79 15.33 -1.73
C LEU A 10 4.77 15.75 -2.83
N ALA A 11 4.59 16.94 -3.41
CA ALA A 11 5.52 17.47 -4.42
C ALA A 11 6.96 17.62 -3.88
N LYS A 12 7.11 17.95 -2.59
CA LYS A 12 8.44 18.04 -1.94
C LYS A 12 9.11 16.68 -1.76
N ILE A 13 8.34 15.61 -1.57
CA ILE A 13 8.89 14.24 -1.52
C ILE A 13 9.53 13.88 -2.85
N ASN A 14 9.00 14.40 -3.96
CA ASN A 14 9.51 14.23 -5.32
C ASN A 14 9.68 12.76 -5.73
N ALA A 15 8.79 11.88 -5.26
CA ALA A 15 8.75 10.49 -5.70
C ALA A 15 8.04 10.37 -7.05
N ASP A 16 8.34 9.30 -7.77
CA ASP A 16 7.66 8.98 -9.03
C ASP A 16 6.50 8.01 -8.84
N LEU A 17 6.37 7.41 -7.64
CA LEU A 17 5.27 6.54 -7.26
C LEU A 17 4.83 6.81 -5.82
N TYR A 18 3.53 6.91 -5.63
CA TYR A 18 2.88 7.12 -4.33
C TYR A 18 1.84 6.04 -4.08
N GLY A 19 1.93 5.39 -2.92
CA GLY A 19 0.87 4.55 -2.36
C GLY A 19 0.08 5.32 -1.32
N PHE A 20 -1.23 5.23 -1.38
CA PHE A 20 -2.14 5.89 -0.45
C PHE A 20 -3.02 4.87 0.28
N VAL A 21 -3.28 5.13 1.53
CA VAL A 21 -4.31 4.47 2.33
C VAL A 21 -5.32 5.51 2.81
N GLU A 22 -6.51 5.06 3.21
CA GLU A 22 -7.61 5.93 3.67
C GLU A 22 -8.03 7.01 2.65
N ILE A 23 -7.85 6.73 1.36
CA ILE A 23 -8.38 7.57 0.30
C ILE A 23 -9.88 7.35 0.18
N GLU A 24 -10.64 8.42 -0.01
CA GLU A 24 -12.08 8.35 -0.30
C GLU A 24 -12.35 7.42 -1.48
N GLN A 25 -13.44 6.65 -1.37
CA GLN A 25 -13.87 5.75 -2.44
C GLN A 25 -14.12 6.49 -3.76
N GLY A 26 -14.17 5.74 -4.85
CA GLY A 26 -14.27 6.29 -6.19
C GLY A 26 -12.90 6.71 -6.73
N GLN A 27 -12.91 7.53 -7.77
CA GLN A 27 -11.68 7.92 -8.48
C GLN A 27 -11.30 9.39 -8.26
N SER A 28 -12.21 10.21 -7.75
CA SER A 28 -12.04 11.67 -7.68
C SER A 28 -10.83 12.09 -6.84
N ALA A 29 -10.65 11.50 -5.66
CA ALA A 29 -9.54 11.86 -4.77
C ALA A 29 -8.17 11.56 -5.41
N LEU A 30 -7.99 10.39 -6.03
CA LEU A 30 -6.75 10.04 -6.71
C LEU A 30 -6.50 10.92 -7.94
N ALA A 31 -7.54 11.18 -8.72
CA ALA A 31 -7.46 12.08 -9.88
C ALA A 31 -7.06 13.50 -9.46
N GLU A 32 -7.62 14.01 -8.38
CA GLU A 32 -7.27 15.33 -7.84
C GLU A 32 -5.83 15.39 -7.31
N ILE A 33 -5.36 14.35 -6.63
CA ILE A 33 -3.96 14.26 -6.16
C ILE A 33 -3.02 14.22 -7.36
N ALA A 34 -3.30 13.43 -8.37
CA ALA A 34 -2.50 13.34 -9.59
C ALA A 34 -2.41 14.69 -10.30
N ALA A 35 -3.54 15.39 -10.47
CA ALA A 35 -3.58 16.72 -11.09
C ALA A 35 -2.79 17.76 -10.27
N ASP A 36 -2.92 17.73 -8.95
CA ASP A 36 -2.17 18.63 -8.07
C ASP A 36 -0.66 18.36 -8.10
N LEU A 37 -0.24 17.09 -8.13
CA LEU A 37 1.16 16.70 -8.29
C LEU A 37 1.70 17.18 -9.63
N SER A 38 0.99 16.93 -10.72
CA SER A 38 1.40 17.41 -12.07
C SER A 38 1.59 18.92 -12.08
N LYS A 39 0.64 19.66 -11.52
CA LYS A 39 0.71 21.12 -11.43
C LYS A 39 1.92 21.63 -10.62
N ASN A 40 2.21 20.96 -9.48
CA ASN A 40 3.24 21.42 -8.55
C ASN A 40 4.66 21.00 -8.94
N THR A 41 4.81 19.93 -9.73
CA THR A 41 6.11 19.37 -10.11
C THR A 41 6.50 19.64 -11.57
N GLY A 42 5.53 19.89 -12.44
CA GLY A 42 5.73 19.97 -13.89
C GLY A 42 5.88 18.62 -14.58
N LYS A 43 5.77 17.50 -13.84
CA LYS A 43 5.76 16.12 -14.37
C LYS A 43 4.33 15.68 -14.68
N ASN A 44 4.15 14.61 -15.47
CA ASN A 44 2.84 14.04 -15.75
C ASN A 44 2.50 12.94 -14.74
N PHE A 45 1.63 13.23 -13.79
CA PHE A 45 1.11 12.25 -12.84
C PHE A 45 -0.28 11.75 -13.25
N THR A 46 -0.51 10.47 -13.07
CA THR A 46 -1.80 9.81 -13.23
C THR A 46 -2.02 8.79 -12.10
N TYR A 47 -3.10 8.03 -12.13
CA TYR A 47 -3.45 7.08 -11.07
C TYR A 47 -3.92 5.75 -11.64
N ILE A 48 -3.87 4.68 -10.83
CA ILE A 48 -4.45 3.40 -11.20
C ILE A 48 -5.97 3.46 -10.99
N ASN A 49 -6.71 3.25 -12.07
CA ASN A 49 -8.16 3.12 -12.03
C ASN A 49 -8.52 1.69 -11.61
N ASP A 50 -9.07 1.53 -10.42
CA ASP A 50 -9.51 0.25 -9.85
C ASP A 50 -11.01 -0.04 -10.07
N GLY A 51 -11.67 0.74 -10.91
CA GLY A 51 -13.10 0.61 -11.17
C GLY A 51 -14.00 1.17 -10.06
N GLY A 52 -13.41 1.69 -8.99
CA GLY A 52 -14.13 2.10 -7.78
C GLY A 52 -14.50 0.93 -6.89
N SER A 53 -14.80 1.21 -5.63
CA SER A 53 -15.30 0.21 -4.69
C SER A 53 -16.82 0.23 -4.61
N SER A 54 -17.43 -0.94 -4.45
CA SER A 54 -18.89 -1.11 -4.37
C SER A 54 -19.34 -1.81 -3.08
N ASP A 55 -18.47 -2.15 -2.15
CA ASP A 55 -18.82 -3.01 -1.01
C ASP A 55 -19.07 -2.28 0.32
N GLY A 56 -19.26 -0.97 0.26
CA GLY A 56 -19.76 -0.19 1.39
C GLY A 56 -18.69 0.31 2.37
N THR A 57 -17.40 0.17 2.09
CA THR A 57 -16.34 0.86 2.86
C THR A 57 -16.24 2.33 2.44
N TRP A 58 -15.78 3.19 3.35
CA TRP A 58 -15.68 4.63 3.10
C TRP A 58 -14.34 5.04 2.49
N THR A 59 -13.33 4.19 2.65
CA THR A 59 -11.97 4.46 2.21
C THR A 59 -11.37 3.27 1.48
N LYS A 60 -10.35 3.54 0.67
CA LYS A 60 -9.60 2.54 -0.07
C LYS A 60 -8.11 2.83 -0.08
N SER A 61 -7.30 1.89 -0.54
CA SER A 61 -5.91 2.10 -0.96
C SER A 61 -5.86 2.42 -2.45
N GLY A 62 -4.83 3.14 -2.88
CA GLY A 62 -4.67 3.49 -4.28
C GLY A 62 -3.26 3.96 -4.63
N PHE A 63 -3.04 4.18 -5.92
CA PHE A 63 -1.73 4.52 -6.48
C PHE A 63 -1.81 5.76 -7.36
N VAL A 64 -0.81 6.64 -7.20
CA VAL A 64 -0.55 7.74 -8.13
C VAL A 64 0.90 7.63 -8.58
N TYR A 65 1.16 7.75 -9.86
CA TYR A 65 2.49 7.56 -10.44
C TYR A 65 2.79 8.58 -11.54
N CYS A 66 4.08 8.83 -11.75
CA CYS A 66 4.57 9.67 -12.84
C CYS A 66 4.62 8.85 -14.13
N SER A 67 3.74 9.16 -15.08
CA SER A 67 3.68 8.47 -16.38
C SER A 67 4.82 8.81 -17.33
N ASP A 68 5.67 9.78 -16.97
CA ASP A 68 6.90 10.06 -17.71
C ASP A 68 8.01 9.03 -17.38
N VAL A 69 7.88 8.34 -16.24
CA VAL A 69 8.92 7.43 -15.69
C VAL A 69 8.43 6.00 -15.60
N LEU A 70 7.17 5.80 -15.21
CA LEU A 70 6.61 4.49 -14.92
C LEU A 70 5.37 4.21 -15.77
N GLU A 71 5.21 2.95 -16.15
CA GLU A 71 3.96 2.44 -16.70
C GLU A 71 3.46 1.23 -15.89
N PRO A 72 2.14 1.07 -15.70
CA PRO A 72 1.58 -0.11 -15.07
C PRO A 72 1.82 -1.35 -15.91
N TYR A 73 2.29 -2.42 -15.29
CA TYR A 73 2.48 -3.71 -15.94
C TYR A 73 1.47 -4.73 -15.42
N GLY A 74 0.73 -5.36 -16.31
CA GLY A 74 -0.34 -6.30 -15.94
C GLY A 74 -1.56 -5.62 -15.30
N LYS A 75 -2.42 -6.42 -14.69
CA LYS A 75 -3.66 -5.94 -14.04
C LYS A 75 -3.46 -5.70 -12.55
N LEU A 76 -4.10 -4.68 -12.01
CA LEU A 76 -4.21 -4.50 -10.58
C LEU A 76 -4.71 -5.77 -9.89
N ARG A 77 -4.06 -6.16 -8.81
CA ARG A 77 -4.44 -7.30 -7.97
C ARG A 77 -4.83 -6.83 -6.57
N GLU A 78 -5.88 -7.43 -6.05
CA GLU A 78 -6.36 -7.19 -4.70
C GLU A 78 -6.01 -8.35 -3.78
N ASN A 79 -5.59 -8.06 -2.56
CA ASN A 79 -5.27 -9.10 -1.57
C ASN A 79 -6.55 -9.75 -1.04
N ASN A 80 -6.52 -11.07 -0.86
CA ASN A 80 -7.65 -11.87 -0.37
C ASN A 80 -7.72 -11.93 1.17
N THR A 81 -7.62 -10.78 1.85
CA THR A 81 -7.59 -10.70 3.32
C THR A 81 -8.77 -9.97 3.95
N GLY A 82 -9.93 -10.05 3.34
CA GLY A 82 -11.13 -9.41 3.88
C GLY A 82 -11.46 -8.11 3.14
N VAL A 83 -10.95 -6.96 3.55
CA VAL A 83 -11.29 -5.67 2.90
C VAL A 83 -10.37 -5.41 1.71
N LYS A 84 -10.82 -5.73 0.52
CA LYS A 84 -10.04 -5.67 -0.74
C LYS A 84 -9.55 -4.27 -1.09
N GLU A 85 -10.38 -3.25 -0.85
CA GLU A 85 -10.09 -1.86 -1.19
C GLU A 85 -8.90 -1.29 -0.43
N ARG A 86 -8.50 -1.93 0.66
CA ARG A 86 -7.45 -1.48 1.55
C ARG A 86 -6.10 -2.16 1.32
N LYS A 87 -6.05 -3.14 0.42
CA LYS A 87 -4.87 -3.99 0.18
C LYS A 87 -4.76 -4.30 -1.30
N LYS A 88 -3.82 -3.65 -1.98
CA LYS A 88 -3.68 -3.74 -3.45
C LYS A 88 -2.23 -3.86 -3.85
N THR A 89 -1.97 -4.62 -4.91
CA THR A 89 -0.66 -4.75 -5.55
C THR A 89 -0.77 -4.42 -7.04
N GLN A 90 0.14 -3.59 -7.52
CA GLN A 90 0.32 -3.28 -8.92
C GLN A 90 1.80 -3.41 -9.26
N ALA A 91 2.13 -4.09 -10.36
CA ALA A 91 3.47 -4.03 -10.89
C ALA A 91 3.63 -2.80 -11.78
N PHE A 92 4.80 -2.20 -11.72
CA PHE A 92 5.21 -1.09 -12.58
C PHE A 92 6.47 -1.47 -13.33
N GLN A 93 6.61 -0.91 -14.52
CA GLN A 93 7.82 -0.99 -15.31
C GLN A 93 8.41 0.42 -15.46
N GLU A 94 9.72 0.55 -15.20
CA GLU A 94 10.44 1.77 -15.50
C GLU A 94 10.65 1.89 -17.00
N ILE A 95 10.18 2.98 -17.59
CA ILE A 95 10.16 3.19 -19.06
C ILE A 95 11.59 3.22 -19.64
N ALA A 96 12.53 3.81 -18.89
CA ALA A 96 13.89 4.01 -19.38
C ALA A 96 14.70 2.70 -19.45
N THR A 97 14.52 1.79 -18.49
CA THR A 97 15.32 0.56 -18.39
C THR A 97 14.55 -0.70 -18.80
N GLY A 98 13.22 -0.65 -18.72
CA GLY A 98 12.35 -1.82 -18.87
C GLY A 98 12.29 -2.71 -17.63
N GLU A 99 12.98 -2.35 -16.53
CA GLU A 99 12.98 -3.06 -15.26
C GLU A 99 11.62 -2.95 -14.59
N LYS A 100 11.22 -4.01 -13.90
CA LYS A 100 9.92 -4.13 -13.27
C LYS A 100 10.06 -4.26 -11.76
N PHE A 101 9.02 -3.95 -11.05
CA PHE A 101 8.87 -4.22 -9.62
C PHE A 101 7.41 -4.23 -9.23
N LEU A 102 7.10 -4.93 -8.14
CA LEU A 102 5.78 -4.97 -7.54
C LEU A 102 5.68 -3.92 -6.43
N PHE A 103 4.58 -3.21 -6.40
CA PHE A 103 4.29 -2.23 -5.36
C PHE A 103 2.97 -2.57 -4.66
N SER A 104 3.07 -3.00 -3.39
CA SER A 104 1.95 -3.45 -2.59
C SER A 104 1.62 -2.43 -1.50
N VAL A 105 0.42 -1.85 -1.58
CA VAL A 105 -0.10 -0.90 -0.59
C VAL A 105 -1.10 -1.61 0.30
N ASN A 106 -0.85 -1.58 1.61
CA ASN A 106 -1.59 -2.34 2.60
C ASN A 106 -2.05 -1.45 3.75
N HIS A 107 -3.28 -1.66 4.20
CA HIS A 107 -3.81 -1.03 5.40
C HIS A 107 -4.37 -2.13 6.30
N PHE A 108 -3.60 -2.54 7.32
CA PHE A 108 -3.96 -3.62 8.22
C PHE A 108 -4.99 -3.18 9.26
N LYS A 109 -5.52 -4.16 9.99
CA LYS A 109 -6.51 -3.95 11.04
C LYS A 109 -5.98 -3.00 12.12
N ALA A 110 -6.70 -1.92 12.36
CA ALA A 110 -6.38 -0.95 13.41
C ALA A 110 -6.46 -1.61 14.81
N LYS A 111 -5.66 -1.08 15.75
CA LYS A 111 -5.66 -1.50 17.17
C LYS A 111 -6.88 -0.99 17.96
N SER A 112 -7.70 -0.13 17.36
CA SER A 112 -8.86 0.45 18.00
C SER A 112 -9.93 -0.58 18.35
N GLY A 113 -10.50 -0.47 19.56
CA GLY A 113 -11.50 -1.40 20.08
C GLY A 113 -10.89 -2.46 21.02
N LYS A 114 -11.77 -3.25 21.63
CA LYS A 114 -11.32 -4.22 22.67
C LYS A 114 -10.89 -5.57 22.12
N GLY A 115 -11.34 -5.92 20.89
CA GLY A 115 -11.18 -7.26 20.37
C GLY A 115 -11.87 -8.32 21.24
N SER A 116 -11.74 -9.59 20.85
CA SER A 116 -12.20 -10.74 21.63
C SER A 116 -11.35 -11.96 21.30
N GLY A 117 -11.27 -12.91 22.24
CA GLY A 117 -10.45 -14.12 22.07
C GLY A 117 -9.00 -13.76 21.74
N ALA A 118 -8.45 -14.34 20.68
CA ALA A 118 -7.08 -14.06 20.22
C ALA A 118 -6.85 -12.62 19.74
N ASN A 119 -7.93 -11.85 19.49
CA ASN A 119 -7.87 -10.44 19.12
C ASN A 119 -8.04 -9.47 20.29
N ALA A 120 -8.32 -9.96 21.52
CA ALA A 120 -8.26 -9.11 22.69
C ALA A 120 -6.82 -8.67 22.96
N ASP A 121 -6.64 -7.49 23.56
CA ASP A 121 -5.33 -7.07 24.04
C ASP A 121 -4.87 -8.03 25.14
N GLN A 122 -3.75 -8.72 24.91
CA GLN A 122 -3.17 -9.69 25.84
C GLN A 122 -2.23 -9.04 26.87
N GLY A 123 -2.01 -7.74 26.80
CA GLY A 123 -1.06 -7.01 27.64
C GLY A 123 0.41 -7.29 27.30
N ASP A 124 0.69 -7.84 26.16
CA ASP A 124 2.01 -8.24 25.66
C ASP A 124 2.69 -7.17 24.81
N GLY A 125 2.08 -5.98 24.71
CA GLY A 125 2.57 -4.86 23.92
C GLY A 125 2.10 -4.88 22.44
N GLN A 126 1.41 -5.93 21.97
CA GLN A 126 0.93 -6.03 20.59
C GLN A 126 -0.38 -5.24 20.37
N GLY A 127 -1.16 -5.03 21.44
CA GLY A 127 -2.47 -4.37 21.41
C GLY A 127 -3.57 -5.23 20.75
N SER A 128 -4.79 -4.70 20.78
CA SER A 128 -5.95 -5.41 20.21
C SER A 128 -5.79 -5.74 18.73
N TYR A 129 -6.42 -6.83 18.29
CA TYR A 129 -6.45 -7.31 16.90
C TYR A 129 -5.07 -7.74 16.34
N ASN A 130 -4.13 -8.13 17.20
CA ASN A 130 -2.84 -8.63 16.76
C ASN A 130 -2.96 -9.88 15.89
N ALA A 131 -3.81 -10.84 16.28
CA ALA A 131 -4.04 -12.06 15.52
C ALA A 131 -4.54 -11.78 14.09
N ASP A 132 -5.43 -10.80 13.91
CA ASP A 132 -5.89 -10.38 12.59
C ASP A 132 -4.74 -9.76 11.77
N ARG A 133 -3.93 -8.87 12.36
CA ARG A 133 -2.78 -8.27 11.65
C ARG A 133 -1.73 -9.32 11.25
N VAL A 134 -1.46 -10.31 12.09
CA VAL A 134 -0.58 -11.43 11.76
C VAL A 134 -1.15 -12.24 10.58
N LYS A 135 -2.46 -12.51 10.59
CA LYS A 135 -3.15 -13.16 9.47
C LYS A 135 -3.05 -12.33 8.18
N GLU A 136 -3.18 -11.02 8.29
CA GLU A 136 -3.02 -10.11 7.15
C GLU A 136 -1.59 -10.12 6.61
N ALA A 137 -0.56 -10.11 7.48
CA ALA A 137 0.84 -10.23 7.09
C ALA A 137 1.12 -11.55 6.36
N LYS A 138 0.64 -12.68 6.88
CA LYS A 138 0.74 -14.00 6.22
C LYS A 138 0.06 -14.01 4.86
N SER A 139 -1.08 -13.34 4.73
CA SER A 139 -1.77 -13.25 3.45
C SER A 139 -1.01 -12.37 2.44
N VAL A 140 -0.35 -11.31 2.88
CA VAL A 140 0.52 -10.50 2.00
C VAL A 140 1.65 -11.36 1.45
N LEU A 141 2.30 -12.19 2.28
CA LEU A 141 3.33 -13.12 1.84
C LEU A 141 2.79 -14.16 0.84
N ALA A 142 1.64 -14.75 1.12
CA ALA A 142 0.99 -15.72 0.22
C ALA A 142 0.58 -15.06 -1.11
N ASN A 143 0.09 -13.83 -1.08
CA ASN A 143 -0.24 -13.08 -2.29
C ASN A 143 1.03 -12.72 -3.09
N TYR A 144 2.12 -12.33 -2.43
CA TYR A 144 3.40 -12.08 -3.09
C TYR A 144 3.89 -13.30 -3.88
N GLU A 145 3.81 -14.50 -3.31
CA GLU A 145 4.17 -15.74 -4.01
C GLU A 145 3.37 -15.91 -5.32
N ASN A 146 2.09 -15.59 -5.33
CA ASN A 146 1.26 -15.63 -6.53
C ASN A 146 1.54 -14.46 -7.48
N ASP A 147 1.76 -13.28 -6.93
CA ASP A 147 1.94 -12.05 -7.69
C ASP A 147 3.27 -12.05 -8.45
N ARG A 148 4.37 -12.52 -7.83
CA ARG A 148 5.68 -12.65 -8.49
C ARG A 148 5.63 -13.59 -9.71
N PHE A 149 4.84 -14.67 -9.64
CA PHE A 149 4.62 -15.53 -10.81
C PHE A 149 3.78 -14.87 -11.89
N TYR A 150 2.73 -14.15 -11.47
CA TYR A 150 1.83 -13.48 -12.41
C TYR A 150 2.52 -12.34 -13.17
N TYR A 151 3.32 -11.53 -12.48
CA TYR A 151 4.04 -10.42 -13.08
C TYR A 151 5.40 -10.80 -13.67
N GLY A 152 5.95 -11.95 -13.28
CA GLY A 152 7.25 -12.44 -13.72
C GLY A 152 8.42 -11.66 -13.11
N ASP A 153 8.24 -11.16 -11.89
CA ASP A 153 9.24 -10.38 -11.17
C ASP A 153 9.23 -10.69 -9.67
N ASN A 154 10.41 -10.63 -9.03
CA ASN A 154 10.58 -10.90 -7.61
C ASN A 154 10.77 -9.65 -6.76
N ASP A 155 11.01 -8.50 -7.37
CA ASP A 155 11.25 -7.27 -6.64
C ASP A 155 9.93 -6.66 -6.16
N ILE A 156 9.75 -6.59 -4.85
CA ILE A 156 8.54 -6.05 -4.23
C ILE A 156 8.84 -5.00 -3.17
N LEU A 157 8.06 -3.93 -3.20
CA LEU A 157 7.95 -2.97 -2.11
C LEU A 157 6.58 -3.13 -1.43
N ILE A 158 6.60 -3.52 -0.16
CA ILE A 158 5.40 -3.61 0.69
C ILE A 158 5.38 -2.38 1.58
N MET A 159 4.31 -1.60 1.51
CA MET A 159 4.17 -0.39 2.31
C MET A 159 2.70 -0.10 2.65
N GLY A 160 2.50 0.95 3.43
CA GLY A 160 1.19 1.42 3.87
C GLY A 160 1.13 1.60 5.39
N ASP A 161 -0.09 1.64 5.93
CA ASP A 161 -0.33 1.61 7.37
C ASP A 161 -0.57 0.17 7.83
N LEU A 162 0.48 -0.49 8.29
CA LEU A 162 0.40 -1.86 8.80
C LEU A 162 -0.14 -1.93 10.23
N ASN A 163 -0.47 -0.79 10.85
CA ASN A 163 -0.97 -0.69 12.22
C ASN A 163 -0.11 -1.50 13.24
N ALA A 164 1.18 -1.59 12.96
CA ALA A 164 2.16 -2.36 13.73
C ALA A 164 3.51 -1.65 13.76
N TYR A 165 4.14 -1.66 14.93
CA TYR A 165 5.50 -1.15 15.09
C TYR A 165 6.54 -2.23 14.73
N ALA A 166 7.80 -1.80 14.51
CA ALA A 166 8.88 -2.61 13.96
C ALA A 166 9.19 -3.94 14.70
N MET A 167 8.81 -4.05 15.98
CA MET A 167 9.03 -5.24 16.81
C MET A 167 7.76 -6.05 17.05
N GLU A 168 6.64 -5.65 16.48
CA GLU A 168 5.39 -6.37 16.64
C GLU A 168 5.26 -7.55 15.67
N ASP A 169 4.43 -8.52 16.05
CA ASP A 169 4.29 -9.80 15.34
C ASP A 169 3.98 -9.69 13.85
N PRO A 170 3.14 -8.76 13.36
CA PRO A 170 2.90 -8.62 11.93
C PRO A 170 4.17 -8.28 11.15
N ILE A 171 5.02 -7.39 11.69
CA ILE A 171 6.29 -7.01 11.05
C ILE A 171 7.30 -8.14 11.16
N THR A 172 7.37 -8.82 12.31
CA THR A 172 8.19 -10.03 12.49
C THR A 172 7.78 -11.12 11.50
N THR A 173 6.46 -11.34 11.30
CA THR A 173 5.94 -12.29 10.32
C THR A 173 6.41 -11.96 8.89
N LEU A 174 6.36 -10.70 8.48
CA LEU A 174 6.86 -10.30 7.16
C LEU A 174 8.37 -10.54 7.03
N LYS A 175 9.15 -10.25 8.05
CA LYS A 175 10.62 -10.47 8.07
C LYS A 175 10.97 -11.96 8.04
N GLU A 176 10.28 -12.80 8.79
CA GLU A 176 10.43 -14.27 8.76
C GLU A 176 10.04 -14.85 7.40
N GLY A 177 9.12 -14.19 6.68
CA GLY A 177 8.78 -14.49 5.29
C GLY A 177 9.76 -13.96 4.25
N GLY A 178 10.93 -13.44 4.67
CA GLY A 178 11.99 -12.99 3.77
C GLY A 178 11.96 -11.51 3.39
N MET A 179 11.03 -10.71 3.95
CA MET A 179 11.00 -9.27 3.69
C MET A 179 12.03 -8.53 4.54
N ILE A 180 12.62 -7.49 3.97
CA ILE A 180 13.61 -6.64 4.63
C ILE A 180 12.94 -5.34 5.09
N ASP A 181 13.10 -5.01 6.38
CA ASP A 181 12.70 -3.71 6.90
C ASP A 181 13.70 -2.65 6.43
N LEU A 182 13.35 -1.94 5.37
CA LEU A 182 14.22 -0.96 4.73
C LEU A 182 14.57 0.21 5.67
N HIS A 183 13.64 0.60 6.55
CA HIS A 183 13.93 1.66 7.52
C HIS A 183 15.08 1.26 8.45
N ARG A 184 15.10 0.01 8.94
CA ARG A 184 16.18 -0.49 9.80
C ARG A 184 17.46 -0.86 9.04
N ALA A 185 17.34 -1.19 7.76
CA ALA A 185 18.49 -1.55 6.94
C ALA A 185 19.35 -0.34 6.55
N PHE A 186 18.74 0.86 6.45
CA PHE A 186 19.40 2.06 5.94
C PHE A 186 19.47 3.23 6.94
N HIS A 187 18.98 3.05 8.17
CA HIS A 187 19.03 3.98 9.31
C HIS A 187 19.41 3.27 10.60
#